data_f3a8cac18a45979accb0c7a43e2877e2
#
_entry.id   f3a8cac18a45979accb0c7a43e2877e2
#
_cell.length_a   1.000
_cell.length_b   1.000
_cell.length_c   1.000
_cell.angle_alpha   90.00
_cell.angle_beta   90.00
_cell.angle_gamma   90.00
#
_symmetry.space_group_name_H-M   'P 1'
#
loop_
_entity.id
_entity.type
_entity.pdbx_description
1 polymer ?
#
loop_
_entity_poly.entity_id
_entity_poly.type
_entity_poly.pdbx_seq_one_letter_code
_entity_poly.pdbx_strand_id
1 'polypeptide(L)'
;KLPAGEVRIGGFAATYGTVGKSGRNSILGLQKYLLQEKITLLVNATHPFAIQISENALAAATELALPYLRLTRPPWLKHSGDQWIEVPDLAAAADYLKSEFLDTNSGQSKQIVFLTTGNRGLELFQHCRNCNFVVRTVELPQSVESASGNPVWEQAEFLQARGPFSLEHELALFRQHGISLLVSKNSGGDSTYAKIEAARKLDIPVLMVARPEVNYADLCLQVDQVLDWIVQHKST
;
A
#
# COMPACT_ATOMS: atom_id res chain seq x y z
N LYS A 1 -6.39 19.56 2.24
CA LYS A 1 -7.19 20.15 3.33
C LYS A 1 -7.32 19.10 4.42
N LEU A 2 -6.94 19.45 5.67
CA LEU A 2 -7.14 18.55 6.81
C LEU A 2 -8.65 18.42 7.10
N PRO A 3 -9.11 17.25 7.56
CA PRO A 3 -10.49 17.05 7.97
C PRO A 3 -10.84 17.96 9.16
N ALA A 4 -12.12 18.21 9.39
CA ALA A 4 -12.57 18.83 10.63
C ALA A 4 -12.33 17.88 11.81
N GLY A 5 -11.81 18.40 12.92
CA GLY A 5 -11.47 17.63 14.12
C GLY A 5 -9.98 17.67 14.44
N GLU A 6 -9.60 16.99 15.48
CA GLU A 6 -8.21 16.88 15.90
C GLU A 6 -7.44 15.87 15.03
N VAL A 7 -6.21 16.22 14.69
CA VAL A 7 -5.35 15.38 13.84
C VAL A 7 -4.09 15.01 14.62
N ARG A 8 -3.90 13.71 14.83
CA ARG A 8 -2.67 13.17 15.38
C ARG A 8 -1.80 12.55 14.28
N ILE A 9 -0.53 12.90 14.26
CA ILE A 9 0.46 12.34 13.33
C ILE A 9 1.47 11.50 14.13
N GLY A 10 1.89 10.37 13.57
CA GLY A 10 2.88 9.46 14.14
C GLY A 10 2.31 8.14 14.64
N GLY A 11 3.21 7.21 14.97
CA GLY A 11 2.86 5.89 15.48
C GLY A 11 2.51 5.91 16.97
N PHE A 12 1.85 4.87 17.45
CA PHE A 12 1.47 4.73 18.86
C PHE A 12 2.57 4.08 19.73
N ALA A 13 3.55 3.41 19.14
CA ALA A 13 4.63 2.74 19.88
C ALA A 13 5.56 3.71 20.64
N ALA A 14 5.75 4.92 20.12
CA ALA A 14 6.66 5.92 20.70
C ALA A 14 6.20 6.47 22.07
N THR A 15 4.94 6.28 22.44
CA THR A 15 4.36 6.81 23.69
C THR A 15 4.81 6.06 24.95
N TYR A 16 5.51 4.91 24.79
CA TYR A 16 5.91 4.03 25.91
C TYR A 16 7.42 3.98 26.21
N GLY A 17 8.23 4.84 25.59
CA GLY A 17 9.66 4.96 25.94
C GLY A 17 10.54 3.74 25.68
N THR A 18 10.01 2.68 25.11
CA THR A 18 10.74 1.48 24.74
C THR A 18 11.00 1.45 23.25
N VAL A 19 12.26 1.52 22.85
CA VAL A 19 12.74 1.35 21.49
C VAL A 19 12.57 -0.12 21.10
N GLY A 20 11.35 -0.50 20.74
CA GLY A 20 11.03 -1.84 20.26
C GLY A 20 9.79 -1.78 19.37
N LYS A 21 9.92 -2.21 18.14
CA LYS A 21 8.79 -2.34 17.17
C LYS A 21 7.87 -3.53 17.51
N SER A 22 7.65 -3.83 18.80
CA SER A 22 6.74 -4.89 19.21
C SER A 22 5.30 -4.44 18.97
N GLY A 23 4.50 -5.28 18.29
CA GLY A 23 3.08 -5.05 18.07
C GLY A 23 2.32 -4.73 19.37
N ARG A 24 2.70 -5.35 20.48
CA ARG A 24 2.10 -5.12 21.81
C ARG A 24 2.27 -3.67 22.29
N ASN A 25 3.44 -3.05 22.10
CA ASN A 25 3.65 -1.64 22.48
C ASN A 25 2.79 -0.68 21.68
N SER A 26 2.52 -1.00 20.41
CA SER A 26 1.62 -0.22 19.56
C SER A 26 0.17 -0.34 20.01
N ILE A 27 -0.27 -1.53 20.47
CA ILE A 27 -1.61 -1.76 21.03
C ILE A 27 -1.79 -0.95 22.30
N LEU A 28 -0.86 -1.08 23.26
CA LEU A 28 -0.91 -0.36 24.54
C LEU A 28 -0.87 1.17 24.34
N GLY A 29 -0.05 1.66 23.41
CA GLY A 29 0.01 3.07 23.07
C GLY A 29 -1.29 3.59 22.45
N LEU A 30 -1.94 2.79 21.61
CA LEU A 30 -3.25 3.12 21.04
C LEU A 30 -4.33 3.10 22.13
N GLN A 31 -4.37 2.11 22.99
CA GLN A 31 -5.32 2.02 24.12
C GLN A 31 -5.21 3.24 25.03
N LYS A 32 -3.99 3.62 25.41
CA LYS A 32 -3.75 4.82 26.21
C LYS A 32 -4.31 6.07 25.54
N TYR A 33 -4.05 6.23 24.24
CA TYR A 33 -4.59 7.34 23.47
C TYR A 33 -6.13 7.34 23.45
N LEU A 34 -6.75 6.18 23.16
CA LEU A 34 -8.21 6.05 23.12
C LEU A 34 -8.86 6.42 24.45
N LEU A 35 -8.25 6.02 25.58
CA LEU A 35 -8.72 6.33 26.92
C LEU A 35 -8.53 7.83 27.26
N GLN A 36 -7.36 8.40 26.94
CA GLN A 36 -7.05 9.81 27.23
C GLN A 36 -7.98 10.75 26.47
N GLU A 37 -8.24 10.46 25.19
CA GLU A 37 -9.12 11.24 24.34
C GLU A 37 -10.61 10.88 24.51
N LYS A 38 -10.92 9.97 25.44
CA LYS A 38 -12.31 9.52 25.74
C LYS A 38 -13.05 9.06 24.47
N ILE A 39 -12.36 8.32 23.63
CA ILE A 39 -12.94 7.78 22.39
C ILE A 39 -13.98 6.73 22.74
N THR A 40 -15.17 6.85 22.17
CA THR A 40 -16.32 5.98 22.43
C THR A 40 -16.56 4.94 21.34
N LEU A 41 -16.00 5.16 20.15
CA LEU A 41 -16.07 4.22 19.01
C LEU A 41 -14.85 4.39 18.11
N LEU A 42 -14.44 3.33 17.42
CA LEU A 42 -13.26 3.33 16.55
C LEU A 42 -13.61 2.90 15.12
N VAL A 43 -13.38 3.79 14.17
CA VAL A 43 -13.45 3.45 12.74
C VAL A 43 -12.03 3.32 12.17
N ASN A 44 -11.71 2.13 11.66
CA ASN A 44 -10.45 1.87 10.97
C ASN A 44 -10.62 2.02 9.45
N ALA A 45 -10.16 3.12 8.89
CA ALA A 45 -10.16 3.40 7.45
C ALA A 45 -8.75 3.32 6.84
N THR A 46 -7.85 2.54 7.41
CA THR A 46 -6.48 2.39 6.90
C THR A 46 -6.44 1.63 5.57
N HIS A 47 -5.33 1.81 4.83
CA HIS A 47 -5.13 1.13 3.55
C HIS A 47 -5.28 -0.40 3.69
N PRO A 48 -5.90 -1.12 2.71
CA PRO A 48 -6.13 -2.57 2.80
C PRO A 48 -4.89 -3.41 3.13
N PHE A 49 -3.71 -2.96 2.71
CA PHE A 49 -2.42 -3.60 2.99
C PHE A 49 -1.76 -3.17 4.32
N ALA A 50 -2.42 -2.32 5.10
CA ALA A 50 -1.91 -1.89 6.41
C ALA A 50 -2.38 -2.85 7.51
N ILE A 51 -1.95 -4.12 7.43
CA ILE A 51 -2.40 -5.22 8.29
C ILE A 51 -2.08 -4.93 9.75
N GLN A 52 -0.83 -4.68 10.06
CA GLN A 52 -0.35 -4.53 11.44
C GLN A 52 -1.11 -3.46 12.23
N ILE A 53 -1.35 -2.28 11.63
CA ILE A 53 -2.12 -1.24 12.33
C ILE A 53 -3.59 -1.60 12.45
N SER A 54 -4.13 -2.36 11.52
CA SER A 54 -5.52 -2.81 11.56
C SER A 54 -5.74 -3.87 12.64
N GLU A 55 -4.82 -4.82 12.77
CA GLU A 55 -4.81 -5.82 13.85
C GLU A 55 -4.64 -5.15 15.22
N ASN A 56 -3.70 -4.21 15.33
CA ASN A 56 -3.49 -3.45 16.55
C ASN A 56 -4.74 -2.64 16.94
N ALA A 57 -5.43 -2.05 15.96
CA ALA A 57 -6.65 -1.28 16.20
C ALA A 57 -7.81 -2.19 16.69
N LEU A 58 -7.98 -3.35 16.04
CA LEU A 58 -8.96 -4.33 16.46
C LEU A 58 -8.67 -4.85 17.88
N ALA A 59 -7.43 -5.24 18.16
CA ALA A 59 -7.04 -5.73 19.48
C ALA A 59 -7.25 -4.66 20.57
N ALA A 60 -6.85 -3.41 20.30
CA ALA A 60 -7.05 -2.30 21.23
C ALA A 60 -8.54 -2.04 21.52
N ALA A 61 -9.37 -2.05 20.48
CA ALA A 61 -10.83 -1.86 20.63
C ALA A 61 -11.47 -3.01 21.41
N THR A 62 -11.09 -4.26 21.09
CA THR A 62 -11.60 -5.46 21.79
C THR A 62 -11.25 -5.44 23.28
N GLU A 63 -9.99 -5.16 23.62
CA GLU A 63 -9.55 -5.12 25.03
C GLU A 63 -10.21 -3.97 25.84
N LEU A 64 -10.63 -2.89 25.16
CA LEU A 64 -11.34 -1.76 25.77
C LEU A 64 -12.88 -1.88 25.68
N ALA A 65 -13.40 -2.94 25.09
CA ALA A 65 -14.82 -3.12 24.79
C ALA A 65 -15.43 -1.94 23.98
N LEU A 66 -14.61 -1.33 23.09
CA LEU A 66 -15.06 -0.25 22.21
C LEU A 66 -15.70 -0.80 20.94
N PRO A 67 -16.85 -0.26 20.49
CA PRO A 67 -17.37 -0.55 19.17
C PRO A 67 -16.31 -0.27 18.09
N TYR A 68 -16.10 -1.24 17.20
CA TYR A 68 -15.09 -1.17 16.15
C TYR A 68 -15.72 -1.46 14.79
N LEU A 69 -15.39 -0.66 13.80
CA LEU A 69 -15.79 -0.86 12.41
C LEU A 69 -14.60 -0.69 11.48
N ARG A 70 -14.45 -1.59 10.50
CA ARG A 70 -13.46 -1.44 9.44
C ARG A 70 -14.12 -0.99 8.13
N LEU A 71 -13.71 0.17 7.63
CA LEU A 71 -14.00 0.61 6.28
C LEU A 71 -12.87 0.18 5.34
N THR A 72 -13.20 -0.56 4.27
CA THR A 72 -12.25 -0.91 3.23
C THR A 72 -12.90 -0.80 1.85
N ARG A 73 -12.11 -0.49 0.84
CA ARG A 73 -12.59 -0.42 -0.54
C ARG A 73 -12.69 -1.83 -1.13
N PRO A 74 -13.67 -2.14 -2.02
CA PRO A 74 -13.66 -3.38 -2.78
C PRO A 74 -12.34 -3.56 -3.54
N PRO A 75 -11.82 -4.79 -3.68
CA PRO A 75 -10.69 -5.04 -4.55
C PRO A 75 -11.05 -4.74 -6.01
N TRP A 76 -10.06 -4.43 -6.82
CA TRP A 76 -10.25 -4.39 -8.26
C TRP A 76 -10.52 -5.80 -8.77
N LEU A 77 -11.43 -5.90 -9.73
CA LEU A 77 -11.73 -7.13 -10.43
C LEU A 77 -11.00 -7.15 -11.77
N LYS A 78 -10.54 -8.31 -12.18
CA LYS A 78 -9.93 -8.50 -13.49
C LYS A 78 -10.96 -8.33 -14.59
N HIS A 79 -10.68 -7.46 -15.54
CA HIS A 79 -11.51 -7.24 -16.72
C HIS A 79 -10.96 -8.02 -17.93
N SER A 80 -11.80 -8.16 -18.96
CA SER A 80 -11.36 -8.67 -20.26
C SER A 80 -10.25 -7.77 -20.83
N GLY A 81 -9.17 -8.38 -21.29
CA GLY A 81 -7.96 -7.69 -21.75
C GLY A 81 -6.91 -7.39 -20.65
N ASP A 82 -7.22 -7.61 -19.37
CA ASP A 82 -6.20 -7.52 -18.33
C ASP A 82 -5.25 -8.72 -18.37
N GLN A 83 -3.98 -8.46 -18.42
CA GLN A 83 -2.92 -9.46 -18.34
C GLN A 83 -2.38 -9.53 -16.91
N TRP A 84 -3.24 -9.92 -15.94
CA TRP A 84 -2.81 -10.03 -14.55
C TRP A 84 -2.14 -11.36 -14.27
N ILE A 85 -0.97 -11.28 -13.63
CA ILE A 85 -0.25 -12.38 -13.00
C ILE A 85 -0.41 -12.14 -11.51
N GLU A 86 -1.22 -12.97 -10.85
CA GLU A 86 -1.52 -12.78 -9.44
C GLU A 86 -0.45 -13.45 -8.57
N VAL A 87 0.02 -12.72 -7.55
CA VAL A 87 0.99 -13.20 -6.56
C VAL A 87 0.51 -12.89 -5.15
N PRO A 88 0.83 -13.73 -4.16
CA PRO A 88 0.30 -13.56 -2.81
C PRO A 88 0.85 -12.33 -2.09
N ASP A 89 2.10 -11.95 -2.34
CA ASP A 89 2.77 -10.86 -1.64
C ASP A 89 3.92 -10.24 -2.47
N LEU A 90 4.59 -9.24 -1.90
CA LEU A 90 5.72 -8.57 -2.55
C LEU A 90 6.97 -9.45 -2.68
N ALA A 91 7.17 -10.42 -1.78
CA ALA A 91 8.30 -11.34 -1.87
C ALA A 91 8.12 -12.26 -3.08
N ALA A 92 6.92 -12.83 -3.24
CA ALA A 92 6.59 -13.62 -4.42
C ALA A 92 6.66 -12.79 -5.72
N ALA A 93 6.30 -11.49 -5.68
CA ALA A 93 6.47 -10.60 -6.82
C ALA A 93 7.95 -10.42 -7.19
N ALA A 94 8.82 -10.22 -6.21
CA ALA A 94 10.26 -10.10 -6.43
C ALA A 94 10.88 -11.42 -6.92
N ASP A 95 10.42 -12.55 -6.40
CA ASP A 95 10.91 -13.86 -6.82
C ASP A 95 10.45 -14.21 -8.24
N TYR A 96 9.23 -13.82 -8.63
CA TYR A 96 8.77 -13.90 -10.01
C TYR A 96 9.70 -13.11 -10.96
N LEU A 97 10.05 -11.87 -10.63
CA LEU A 97 10.96 -11.06 -11.45
C LEU A 97 12.35 -11.68 -11.56
N LYS A 98 12.86 -12.30 -10.49
CA LYS A 98 14.16 -12.99 -10.50
C LYS A 98 14.14 -14.24 -11.36
N SER A 99 13.05 -15.02 -11.31
CA SER A 99 12.95 -16.29 -12.03
C SER A 99 12.63 -16.11 -13.51
N GLU A 100 11.69 -15.20 -13.83
CA GLU A 100 11.22 -14.98 -15.19
C GLU A 100 12.28 -14.26 -16.06
N PHE A 101 13.03 -13.35 -15.44
CA PHE A 101 14.07 -12.59 -16.11
C PHE A 101 15.46 -13.01 -15.65
N LEU A 102 15.68 -14.32 -15.55
CA LEU A 102 17.02 -14.88 -15.32
C LEU A 102 17.97 -14.46 -16.44
N ASP A 103 19.21 -14.16 -16.05
CA ASP A 103 20.30 -13.79 -16.95
C ASP A 103 20.51 -14.88 -18.02
N THR A 104 19.76 -14.79 -19.08
CA THR A 104 20.22 -15.43 -20.30
C THR A 104 21.24 -14.46 -20.90
N ASN A 105 22.47 -14.91 -21.13
CA ASN A 105 23.55 -14.18 -21.82
C ASN A 105 23.18 -13.71 -23.26
N SER A 106 21.94 -13.38 -23.49
CA SER A 106 21.29 -13.19 -24.78
C SER A 106 21.08 -11.73 -25.15
N GLY A 107 21.90 -10.80 -24.72
CA GLY A 107 21.87 -9.42 -25.26
C GLY A 107 20.49 -8.72 -25.24
N GLN A 108 19.50 -9.29 -24.57
CA GLN A 108 18.16 -8.69 -24.44
C GLN A 108 18.19 -7.48 -23.52
N SER A 109 17.47 -6.43 -23.92
CA SER A 109 17.31 -5.23 -23.10
C SER A 109 16.64 -5.59 -21.77
N LYS A 110 17.12 -4.97 -20.68
CA LYS A 110 16.52 -5.14 -19.35
C LYS A 110 15.04 -4.75 -19.37
N GLN A 111 14.22 -5.48 -18.62
CA GLN A 111 12.82 -5.12 -18.42
C GLN A 111 12.71 -3.81 -17.63
N ILE A 112 11.81 -2.95 -18.04
CA ILE A 112 11.51 -1.71 -17.31
C ILE A 112 10.23 -1.93 -16.52
N VAL A 113 10.40 -2.07 -15.20
CA VAL A 113 9.35 -2.42 -14.27
C VAL A 113 8.86 -1.20 -13.52
N PHE A 114 7.56 -0.91 -13.60
CA PHE A 114 6.95 0.17 -12.84
C PHE A 114 6.45 -0.33 -11.48
N LEU A 115 7.13 0.07 -10.39
CA LEU A 115 6.75 -0.25 -9.03
C LEU A 115 5.84 0.82 -8.45
N THR A 116 4.59 0.44 -8.12
CA THR A 116 3.60 1.34 -7.51
C THR A 116 3.13 0.83 -6.14
N THR A 117 4.05 0.16 -5.42
CA THR A 117 3.75 -0.56 -4.17
C THR A 117 4.00 0.27 -2.91
N GLY A 118 4.51 1.51 -3.07
CA GLY A 118 4.95 2.38 -1.97
C GLY A 118 6.32 1.99 -1.43
N ASN A 119 6.77 2.65 -0.36
CA ASN A 119 8.15 2.50 0.15
C ASN A 119 8.42 1.16 0.86
N ARG A 120 7.40 0.50 1.40
CA ARG A 120 7.58 -0.76 2.14
C ARG A 120 7.76 -1.92 1.18
N GLY A 121 8.83 -2.69 1.38
CA GLY A 121 9.16 -3.88 0.59
C GLY A 121 9.97 -3.58 -0.68
N LEU A 122 10.44 -2.32 -0.89
CA LEU A 122 11.29 -1.99 -2.03
C LEU A 122 12.62 -2.75 -2.00
N GLU A 123 13.14 -3.04 -0.80
CA GLU A 123 14.35 -3.82 -0.58
C GLU A 123 14.32 -5.22 -1.20
N LEU A 124 13.13 -5.79 -1.37
CA LEU A 124 12.94 -7.11 -1.99
C LEU A 124 13.33 -7.11 -3.48
N PHE A 125 13.19 -5.96 -4.15
CA PHE A 125 13.43 -5.79 -5.58
C PHE A 125 14.87 -5.38 -5.93
N GLN A 126 15.67 -4.94 -4.96
CA GLN A 126 17.05 -4.48 -5.18
C GLN A 126 17.96 -5.56 -5.80
N HIS A 127 17.60 -6.82 -5.63
CA HIS A 127 18.35 -7.97 -6.15
C HIS A 127 17.87 -8.49 -7.51
N CYS A 128 16.86 -7.84 -8.12
CA CYS A 128 16.36 -8.18 -9.45
C CYS A 128 17.25 -7.53 -10.53
N ARG A 129 18.43 -8.08 -10.80
CA ARG A 129 19.50 -7.46 -11.62
C ARG A 129 19.14 -7.23 -13.07
N ASN A 130 18.18 -7.99 -13.62
CA ASN A 130 17.76 -7.93 -15.02
C ASN A 130 16.59 -6.99 -15.26
N CYS A 131 16.23 -6.22 -14.25
CA CYS A 131 15.21 -5.20 -14.32
C CYS A 131 15.81 -3.81 -14.06
N ASN A 132 15.31 -2.81 -14.78
CA ASN A 132 15.39 -1.42 -14.40
C ASN A 132 14.03 -1.03 -13.79
N PHE A 133 14.04 -0.16 -12.81
CA PHE A 133 12.83 0.17 -12.08
C PHE A 133 12.48 1.65 -12.23
N VAL A 134 11.20 1.92 -12.47
CA VAL A 134 10.59 3.21 -12.23
C VAL A 134 9.73 3.06 -10.99
N VAL A 135 10.05 3.79 -9.91
CA VAL A 135 9.43 3.60 -8.59
C VAL A 135 8.61 4.83 -8.23
N ARG A 136 7.29 4.68 -8.14
CA ARG A 136 6.44 5.79 -7.70
C ARG A 136 6.14 5.72 -6.21
N THR A 137 6.49 6.80 -5.50
CA THR A 137 6.28 6.94 -4.06
C THR A 137 5.66 8.29 -3.71
N VAL A 138 4.99 8.38 -2.57
CA VAL A 138 4.47 9.67 -2.06
C VAL A 138 5.60 10.51 -1.46
N GLU A 139 6.55 9.83 -0.79
CA GLU A 139 7.74 10.42 -0.17
C GLU A 139 8.94 9.58 -0.58
N LEU A 140 10.05 10.21 -0.88
CA LEU A 140 11.28 9.50 -1.21
C LEU A 140 11.73 8.69 0.02
N PRO A 141 12.11 7.40 -0.17
CA PRO A 141 12.61 6.61 0.94
C PRO A 141 13.94 7.17 1.44
N GLN A 142 14.12 7.28 2.75
CA GLN A 142 15.38 7.73 3.36
C GLN A 142 16.58 6.86 2.99
N SER A 143 16.35 5.62 2.57
CA SER A 143 17.37 4.66 2.14
C SER A 143 17.82 4.82 0.68
N VAL A 144 17.28 5.79 -0.07
CA VAL A 144 17.66 6.01 -1.49
C VAL A 144 18.95 6.80 -1.59
N GLU A 145 19.27 7.61 -0.59
CA GLU A 145 20.53 8.35 -0.51
C GLU A 145 21.46 7.65 0.49
N SER A 146 22.63 7.22 0.04
CA SER A 146 23.70 6.85 0.95
C SER A 146 24.24 8.11 1.63
N ALA A 147 24.91 7.96 2.77
CA ALA A 147 25.61 9.07 3.45
C ALA A 147 26.63 9.78 2.55
N SER A 148 27.02 9.18 1.42
CA SER A 148 27.91 9.73 0.38
C SER A 148 27.17 10.38 -0.79
N GLY A 149 25.83 10.47 -0.76
CA GLY A 149 25.03 11.06 -1.85
C GLY A 149 24.85 10.17 -3.08
N ASN A 150 25.37 8.95 -3.09
CA ASN A 150 25.18 8.00 -4.18
C ASN A 150 23.85 7.24 -4.00
N PRO A 151 23.09 6.99 -5.09
CA PRO A 151 21.87 6.22 -5.01
C PRO A 151 22.17 4.80 -4.52
N VAL A 152 21.49 4.38 -3.45
CA VAL A 152 21.62 3.00 -2.91
C VAL A 152 21.05 1.96 -3.88
N TRP A 153 20.23 2.40 -4.84
CA TRP A 153 19.62 1.55 -5.84
C TRP A 153 19.79 2.13 -7.25
N GLU A 154 20.96 1.87 -7.85
CA GLU A 154 21.38 2.42 -9.17
C GLU A 154 20.44 2.07 -10.33
N GLN A 155 19.65 0.98 -10.19
CA GLN A 155 18.73 0.50 -11.23
C GLN A 155 17.33 1.10 -11.12
N ALA A 156 17.11 2.07 -10.23
CA ALA A 156 15.81 2.66 -9.96
C ALA A 156 15.78 4.16 -10.17
N GLU A 157 14.80 4.60 -10.96
CA GLU A 157 14.37 5.98 -11.04
C GLU A 157 13.19 6.21 -10.11
N PHE A 158 13.27 7.21 -9.23
CA PHE A 158 12.23 7.51 -8.27
C PHE A 158 11.36 8.67 -8.72
N LEU A 159 10.06 8.44 -8.81
CA LEU A 159 9.05 9.44 -9.13
C LEU A 159 8.25 9.77 -7.86
N GLN A 160 8.45 10.97 -7.32
CA GLN A 160 7.65 11.44 -6.19
C GLN A 160 6.34 12.02 -6.71
N ALA A 161 5.22 11.34 -6.44
CA ALA A 161 3.90 11.78 -6.88
C ALA A 161 2.79 11.27 -5.97
N ARG A 162 1.73 12.07 -5.86
CA ARG A 162 0.51 11.75 -5.10
C ARG A 162 -0.71 11.81 -6.03
N GLY A 163 -1.51 10.74 -6.02
CA GLY A 163 -2.76 10.70 -6.78
C GLY A 163 -3.81 11.73 -6.32
N PRO A 164 -4.95 11.82 -7.01
CA PRO A 164 -5.36 10.93 -8.11
C PRO A 164 -4.58 11.15 -9.40
N PHE A 165 -4.48 10.11 -10.24
CA PHE A 165 -3.81 10.17 -11.54
C PHE A 165 -4.83 9.97 -12.66
N SER A 166 -4.72 10.75 -13.74
CA SER A 166 -5.54 10.55 -14.92
C SER A 166 -5.00 9.44 -15.83
N LEU A 167 -5.85 8.86 -16.64
CA LEU A 167 -5.45 7.85 -17.60
C LEU A 167 -4.42 8.39 -18.62
N GLU A 168 -4.61 9.62 -19.10
CA GLU A 168 -3.69 10.27 -20.04
C GLU A 168 -2.29 10.43 -19.44
N HIS A 169 -2.22 10.81 -18.16
CA HIS A 169 -0.97 10.91 -17.43
C HIS A 169 -0.27 9.55 -17.31
N GLU A 170 -1.01 8.50 -16.94
CA GLU A 170 -0.44 7.15 -16.84
C GLU A 170 0.03 6.62 -18.20
N LEU A 171 -0.76 6.81 -19.27
CA LEU A 171 -0.36 6.42 -20.64
C LEU A 171 0.90 7.14 -21.11
N ALA A 172 1.01 8.43 -20.81
CA ALA A 172 2.20 9.22 -21.16
C ALA A 172 3.43 8.71 -20.38
N LEU A 173 3.29 8.48 -19.08
CA LEU A 173 4.35 7.96 -18.22
C LEU A 173 4.85 6.59 -18.70
N PHE A 174 3.92 5.66 -18.98
CA PHE A 174 4.27 4.32 -19.44
C PHE A 174 5.08 4.36 -20.74
N ARG A 175 4.66 5.21 -21.70
CA ARG A 175 5.39 5.38 -22.98
C ARG A 175 6.74 6.07 -22.81
N GLN A 176 6.78 7.14 -22.00
CA GLN A 176 7.99 7.92 -21.76
C GLN A 176 9.11 7.06 -21.17
N HIS A 177 8.78 6.22 -20.21
CA HIS A 177 9.75 5.36 -19.55
C HIS A 177 9.89 3.97 -20.20
N GLY A 178 9.12 3.66 -21.24
CA GLY A 178 9.15 2.35 -21.89
C GLY A 178 8.76 1.20 -20.97
N ILE A 179 7.76 1.43 -20.09
CA ILE A 179 7.33 0.43 -19.11
C ILE A 179 6.88 -0.85 -19.81
N SER A 180 7.45 -1.98 -19.42
CA SER A 180 7.13 -3.30 -19.95
C SER A 180 6.40 -4.23 -18.96
N LEU A 181 6.41 -3.88 -17.67
CA LEU A 181 5.68 -4.59 -16.62
C LEU A 181 5.26 -3.62 -15.51
N LEU A 182 4.03 -3.76 -15.01
CA LEU A 182 3.54 -3.04 -13.84
C LEU A 182 3.51 -3.97 -12.62
N VAL A 183 4.06 -3.55 -11.48
CA VAL A 183 3.84 -4.20 -10.18
C VAL A 183 2.90 -3.32 -9.36
N SER A 184 1.75 -3.87 -8.99
CA SER A 184 0.71 -3.15 -8.25
C SER A 184 0.09 -3.99 -7.16
N LYS A 185 -0.18 -3.39 -6.01
CA LYS A 185 -1.06 -3.95 -4.99
C LYS A 185 -2.53 -3.82 -5.42
N ASN A 186 -3.35 -4.85 -5.23
CA ASN A 186 -4.79 -4.76 -5.43
C ASN A 186 -5.44 -3.89 -4.33
N SER A 187 -5.22 -2.58 -4.41
CA SER A 187 -5.67 -1.64 -3.37
C SER A 187 -7.16 -1.32 -3.45
N GLY A 188 -7.77 -1.50 -4.60
CA GLY A 188 -9.14 -1.06 -4.85
C GLY A 188 -9.30 0.46 -4.93
N GLY A 189 -10.50 0.90 -5.30
CA GLY A 189 -10.87 2.31 -5.45
C GLY A 189 -10.30 2.98 -6.71
N ASP A 190 -10.80 4.16 -7.02
CA ASP A 190 -10.62 4.82 -8.33
C ASP A 190 -9.35 5.68 -8.41
N SER A 191 -8.89 6.24 -7.29
CA SER A 191 -7.80 7.25 -7.27
C SER A 191 -6.47 6.78 -7.87
N THR A 192 -6.25 5.47 -7.96
CA THR A 192 -5.03 4.88 -8.52
C THR A 192 -5.32 3.76 -9.54
N TYR A 193 -6.58 3.64 -10.01
CA TYR A 193 -6.98 2.62 -10.98
C TYR A 193 -6.44 2.91 -12.39
N ALA A 194 -6.26 4.18 -12.74
CA ALA A 194 -5.82 4.63 -14.06
C ALA A 194 -4.56 3.89 -14.58
N LYS A 195 -3.62 3.51 -13.70
CA LYS A 195 -2.45 2.72 -14.08
C LYS A 195 -2.79 1.31 -14.57
N ILE A 196 -3.84 0.70 -14.02
CA ILE A 196 -4.33 -0.63 -14.43
C ILE A 196 -4.97 -0.52 -15.81
N GLU A 197 -5.79 0.52 -16.01
CA GLU A 197 -6.39 0.81 -17.31
C GLU A 197 -5.34 1.14 -18.36
N ALA A 198 -4.31 1.92 -18.02
CA ALA A 198 -3.19 2.23 -18.90
C ALA A 198 -2.42 0.96 -19.30
N ALA A 199 -2.13 0.07 -18.35
CA ALA A 199 -1.49 -1.22 -18.63
C ALA A 199 -2.32 -2.04 -19.61
N ARG A 200 -3.65 -2.15 -19.40
CA ARG A 200 -4.57 -2.83 -20.30
C ARG A 200 -4.55 -2.25 -21.72
N LYS A 201 -4.61 -0.91 -21.86
CA LYS A 201 -4.60 -0.24 -23.17
C LYS A 201 -3.28 -0.36 -23.93
N LEU A 202 -2.19 -0.64 -23.22
CA LEU A 202 -0.85 -0.79 -23.80
C LEU A 202 -0.41 -2.26 -23.85
N ASP A 203 -1.32 -3.21 -23.56
CA ASP A 203 -1.03 -4.65 -23.49
C ASP A 203 0.15 -5.00 -22.57
N ILE A 204 0.33 -4.22 -21.49
CA ILE A 204 1.41 -4.41 -20.53
C ILE A 204 0.92 -5.35 -19.40
N PRO A 205 1.64 -6.43 -19.09
CA PRO A 205 1.30 -7.33 -18.02
C PRO A 205 1.39 -6.62 -16.65
N VAL A 206 0.51 -7.05 -15.74
CA VAL A 206 0.43 -6.53 -14.37
C VAL A 206 0.71 -7.65 -13.38
N LEU A 207 1.82 -7.56 -12.67
CA LEU A 207 2.10 -8.40 -11.52
C LEU A 207 1.29 -7.86 -10.34
N MET A 208 0.14 -8.49 -10.11
CA MET A 208 -0.86 -8.04 -9.15
C MET A 208 -0.67 -8.73 -7.82
N VAL A 209 -0.24 -7.95 -6.82
CA VAL A 209 -0.12 -8.45 -5.44
C VAL A 209 -1.51 -8.55 -4.83
N ALA A 210 -1.89 -9.77 -4.47
CA ALA A 210 -3.17 -10.08 -3.85
C ALA A 210 -3.34 -9.32 -2.53
N ARG A 211 -4.58 -9.00 -2.22
CA ARG A 211 -4.92 -8.40 -0.94
C ARG A 211 -4.78 -9.47 0.15
N PRO A 212 -4.11 -9.17 1.27
CA PRO A 212 -4.07 -10.09 2.39
C PRO A 212 -5.49 -10.44 2.86
N GLU A 213 -5.74 -11.72 3.08
CA GLU A 213 -6.98 -12.17 3.68
C GLU A 213 -6.99 -11.80 5.17
N VAL A 214 -7.97 -11.02 5.57
CA VAL A 214 -8.15 -10.61 6.97
C VAL A 214 -9.62 -10.77 7.31
N ASN A 215 -9.88 -11.60 8.30
CA ASN A 215 -11.24 -11.88 8.75
C ASN A 215 -11.63 -10.84 9.80
N TYR A 216 -12.37 -9.81 9.41
CA TYR A 216 -12.96 -8.84 10.33
C TYR A 216 -14.47 -9.08 10.44
N ALA A 217 -14.97 -9.20 11.68
CA ALA A 217 -16.39 -9.41 11.93
C ALA A 217 -17.24 -8.22 11.45
N ASP A 218 -16.73 -7.00 11.65
CA ASP A 218 -17.43 -5.75 11.32
C ASP A 218 -16.70 -5.02 10.17
N LEU A 219 -17.12 -5.34 8.95
CA LEU A 219 -16.57 -4.81 7.71
C LEU A 219 -17.64 -4.05 6.93
N CYS A 220 -17.34 -2.84 6.48
CA CYS A 220 -18.15 -2.14 5.49
C CYS A 220 -17.32 -1.66 4.30
N LEU A 221 -17.99 -1.50 3.16
CA LEU A 221 -17.38 -1.15 1.89
C LEU A 221 -17.71 0.27 1.44
N GLN A 222 -18.67 0.93 2.09
CA GLN A 222 -19.20 2.24 1.71
C GLN A 222 -19.19 3.21 2.89
N VAL A 223 -18.93 4.48 2.60
CA VAL A 223 -18.86 5.54 3.62
C VAL A 223 -20.21 5.76 4.30
N ASP A 224 -21.30 5.69 3.55
CA ASP A 224 -22.66 5.89 4.10
C ASP A 224 -22.99 4.85 5.17
N GLN A 225 -22.58 3.59 4.97
CA GLN A 225 -22.72 2.54 5.99
C GLN A 225 -21.96 2.87 7.28
N VAL A 226 -20.80 3.53 7.17
CA VAL A 226 -20.04 3.99 8.35
C VAL A 226 -20.80 5.08 9.09
N LEU A 227 -21.38 6.02 8.36
CA LEU A 227 -22.16 7.13 8.97
C LEU A 227 -23.38 6.60 9.69
N ASP A 228 -24.12 5.68 9.10
CA ASP A 228 -25.27 5.01 9.74
C ASP A 228 -24.85 4.26 11.00
N TRP A 229 -23.74 3.52 10.92
CA TRP A 229 -23.19 2.77 12.05
C TRP A 229 -22.78 3.72 13.21
N ILE A 230 -22.14 4.86 12.89
CA ILE A 230 -21.79 5.87 13.90
C ILE A 230 -23.04 6.43 14.59
N VAL A 231 -24.10 6.72 13.84
CA VAL A 231 -25.35 7.25 14.40
C VAL A 231 -25.98 6.23 15.37
N GLN A 232 -26.03 4.95 14.97
CA GLN A 232 -26.58 3.88 15.82
C GLN A 232 -25.81 3.69 17.13
N HIS A 233 -24.49 3.84 17.14
CA HIS A 233 -23.63 3.63 18.33
C HIS A 233 -23.40 4.90 19.15
N LYS A 234 -23.82 6.08 18.69
CA LYS A 234 -23.81 7.33 19.49
C LYS A 234 -24.98 7.44 20.46
N SER A 235 -26.04 6.68 20.24
CA SER A 235 -27.30 6.77 20.99
C SER A 235 -27.33 5.85 22.22
N THR A 236 -26.23 5.19 22.53
CA THR A 236 -26.04 4.34 23.71
C THR A 236 -25.02 4.96 24.65
#